data_c5d2bb7afd5cd35b740a4eceeaea7366
#
_entry.id   c5d2bb7afd5cd35b740a4eceeaea7366
#
_cell.length_a   1.000
_cell.length_b   1.000
_cell.length_c   1.000
_cell.angle_alpha   90.00
_cell.angle_beta   90.00
_cell.angle_gamma   90.00
#
_symmetry.space_group_name_H-M   'P 1'
#
loop_
_entity.id
_entity.type
_entity.pdbx_description
1 polymer ?
#
loop_
_entity_poly.entity_id
_entity_poly.type
_entity_poly.pdbx_seq_one_letter_code
_entity_poly.pdbx_strand_id
1 'polypeptide(L)'
;MQRLLLIPVLMLLAGCAGYRLGPTNGQEPGEKTVQIVPFINQTTEARLSDAVTTAMRKELQRDGTFRLATRETGDVVVNGTLTKYERREISLVSDDVTTARDYNVSLTAHVVARERGTGKVLFDQPVTSYSLIRVSPDLTNTERQALPLLATDLARRVTALLADGSW
;
A
#
# COMPACT_ATOMS: atom_id res chain seq x y z
N MET A 1 38.55 -25.39 35.41
CA MET A 1 37.76 -25.91 34.26
C MET A 1 36.47 -25.10 33.97
N GLN A 2 35.86 -24.45 34.95
CA GLN A 2 34.58 -23.72 34.79
C GLN A 2 34.69 -22.40 33.97
N ARG A 3 35.87 -21.78 33.93
CA ARG A 3 36.10 -20.54 33.16
C ARG A 3 36.28 -20.75 31.66
N LEU A 4 36.62 -21.96 31.21
CA LEU A 4 36.84 -22.29 29.81
C LEU A 4 35.54 -22.51 29.03
N LEU A 5 34.44 -22.79 29.73
CA LEU A 5 33.11 -23.03 29.13
C LEU A 5 32.30 -21.73 28.85
N LEU A 6 32.72 -20.61 29.45
CA LEU A 6 32.05 -19.30 29.28
C LEU A 6 32.34 -18.65 27.91
N ILE A 7 33.48 -18.96 27.32
CA ILE A 7 33.92 -18.34 26.05
C ILE A 7 33.04 -18.77 24.86
N PRO A 8 32.71 -20.08 24.65
CA PRO A 8 31.87 -20.48 23.55
C PRO A 8 30.41 -20.04 23.69
N VAL A 9 29.89 -19.84 24.91
CA VAL A 9 28.52 -19.35 25.13
C VAL A 9 28.41 -17.87 24.77
N LEU A 10 29.47 -17.08 25.00
CA LEU A 10 29.47 -15.66 24.62
C LEU A 10 29.56 -15.43 23.11
N MET A 11 30.17 -16.35 22.35
CA MET A 11 30.21 -16.28 20.87
C MET A 11 28.88 -16.60 20.19
N LEU A 12 27.98 -17.33 20.84
CA LEU A 12 26.64 -17.65 20.31
C LEU A 12 25.66 -16.46 20.40
N LEU A 13 25.95 -15.45 21.20
CA LEU A 13 25.13 -14.25 21.34
C LEU A 13 25.45 -13.14 20.30
N ALA A 14 26.51 -13.28 19.52
CA ALA A 14 26.91 -12.28 18.53
C ALA A 14 26.21 -12.44 17.17
N GLY A 15 25.33 -13.41 16.99
CA GLY A 15 24.73 -13.76 15.70
C GLY A 15 23.54 -12.92 15.24
N CYS A 16 22.99 -11.98 16.01
CA CYS A 16 21.76 -11.24 15.67
C CYS A 16 21.97 -9.78 15.27
N ALA A 17 23.19 -9.32 15.03
CA ALA A 17 23.49 -7.89 14.79
C ALA A 17 23.38 -7.45 13.30
N GLY A 18 22.83 -8.28 12.40
CA GLY A 18 22.79 -8.01 10.95
C GLY A 18 21.43 -7.58 10.38
N TYR A 19 20.36 -7.58 11.15
CA TYR A 19 19.05 -7.15 10.65
C TYR A 19 18.95 -5.62 10.67
N ARG A 20 19.18 -4.97 9.54
CA ARG A 20 18.80 -3.58 9.32
C ARG A 20 17.35 -3.55 8.90
N LEU A 21 16.46 -3.19 9.83
CA LEU A 21 15.10 -2.75 9.52
C LEU A 21 15.24 -1.32 8.95
N GLY A 22 15.03 -1.17 7.66
CA GLY A 22 15.11 0.14 7.00
C GLY A 22 14.97 0.01 5.48
N PRO A 23 14.80 1.13 4.78
CA PRO A 23 14.66 1.13 3.34
C PRO A 23 15.87 0.48 2.65
N THR A 24 15.61 -0.31 1.63
CA THR A 24 16.63 -1.05 0.86
C THR A 24 17.46 -0.15 -0.04
N ASN A 25 17.06 1.11 -0.22
CA ASN A 25 17.70 2.13 -1.07
C ASN A 25 18.83 2.92 -0.39
N GLY A 26 19.21 2.58 0.85
CA GLY A 26 20.30 3.25 1.58
C GLY A 26 19.94 4.61 2.17
N GLN A 27 18.72 5.07 2.10
CA GLN A 27 18.25 6.30 2.76
C GLN A 27 17.99 6.07 4.25
N GLU A 28 18.22 7.08 5.08
CA GLU A 28 17.83 7.01 6.48
C GLU A 28 16.29 7.11 6.61
N PRO A 29 15.65 6.30 7.47
CA PRO A 29 14.21 6.39 7.69
C PRO A 29 13.79 7.80 8.09
N GLY A 30 12.79 8.35 7.41
CA GLY A 30 12.25 9.68 7.69
C GLY A 30 13.10 10.86 7.20
N GLU A 31 14.16 10.64 6.44
CA GLU A 31 14.97 11.72 5.85
C GLU A 31 14.16 12.54 4.84
N LYS A 32 13.49 11.87 3.91
CA LYS A 32 12.64 12.54 2.91
C LYS A 32 11.18 12.61 3.34
N THR A 33 10.52 13.67 2.91
CA THR A 33 9.09 13.88 3.12
C THR A 33 8.29 13.57 1.87
N VAL A 34 7.13 12.93 2.05
CA VAL A 34 6.19 12.61 0.95
C VAL A 34 4.89 13.38 1.14
N GLN A 35 4.51 14.12 0.13
CA GLN A 35 3.21 14.76 0.01
C GLN A 35 2.26 13.88 -0.77
N ILE A 36 1.12 13.55 -0.20
CA ILE A 36 0.02 12.88 -0.90
C ILE A 36 -1.00 13.92 -1.32
N VAL A 37 -1.12 14.11 -2.63
CA VAL A 37 -2.20 14.90 -3.24
C VAL A 37 -3.48 14.07 -3.21
N PRO A 38 -4.65 14.65 -2.92
CA PRO A 38 -5.92 13.91 -3.01
C PRO A 38 -6.07 13.23 -4.36
N PHE A 39 -6.40 11.92 -4.33
CA PHE A 39 -6.55 11.14 -5.56
C PHE A 39 -7.78 11.59 -6.35
N ILE A 40 -7.60 11.78 -7.65
CA ILE A 40 -8.69 12.10 -8.56
C ILE A 40 -9.48 10.80 -8.82
N ASN A 41 -10.80 10.86 -8.71
CA ASN A 41 -11.65 9.70 -8.93
C ASN A 41 -12.38 9.82 -10.28
N GLN A 42 -12.06 8.91 -11.19
CA GLN A 42 -12.72 8.75 -12.48
C GLN A 42 -13.59 7.49 -12.54
N THR A 43 -13.76 6.80 -11.39
CA THR A 43 -14.62 5.61 -11.30
C THR A 43 -16.06 5.99 -10.95
N THR A 44 -16.94 5.01 -11.02
CA THR A 44 -18.35 5.17 -10.64
C THR A 44 -18.60 5.16 -9.13
N GLU A 45 -17.59 4.76 -8.31
CA GLU A 45 -17.71 4.68 -6.85
C GLU A 45 -17.17 5.97 -6.20
N ALA A 46 -18.07 6.87 -5.85
CA ALA A 46 -17.73 8.24 -5.40
C ALA A 46 -16.86 8.30 -4.12
N ARG A 47 -16.92 7.29 -3.25
CA ARG A 47 -16.24 7.31 -1.94
C ARG A 47 -14.76 6.92 -1.99
N LEU A 48 -14.26 6.46 -3.13
CA LEU A 48 -12.90 5.93 -3.26
C LEU A 48 -11.82 6.99 -3.08
N SER A 49 -12.03 8.23 -3.54
CA SER A 49 -11.03 9.30 -3.43
C SER A 49 -10.59 9.53 -1.99
N ASP A 50 -11.52 9.73 -1.10
CA ASP A 50 -11.23 9.99 0.33
C ASP A 50 -10.67 8.75 1.02
N ALA A 51 -11.23 7.57 0.72
CA ALA A 51 -10.78 6.30 1.29
C ALA A 51 -9.32 6.02 0.92
N VAL A 52 -8.96 6.16 -0.36
CA VAL A 52 -7.59 5.93 -0.86
C VAL A 52 -6.63 6.99 -0.32
N THR A 53 -6.99 8.27 -0.38
CA THR A 53 -6.13 9.35 0.11
C THR A 53 -5.84 9.18 1.61
N THR A 54 -6.84 8.80 2.40
CA THR A 54 -6.68 8.55 3.83
C THR A 54 -5.83 7.30 4.09
N ALA A 55 -6.06 6.22 3.34
CA ALA A 55 -5.28 4.99 3.45
C ALA A 55 -3.81 5.23 3.09
N MET A 56 -3.52 6.00 2.03
CA MET A 56 -2.17 6.39 1.63
C MET A 56 -1.41 7.11 2.74
N ARG A 57 -2.05 8.12 3.35
CA ARG A 57 -1.44 8.87 4.45
C ARG A 57 -1.15 7.98 5.66
N LYS A 58 -2.10 7.12 6.01
CA LYS A 58 -1.97 6.19 7.13
C LYS A 58 -0.86 5.16 6.89
N GLU A 59 -0.77 4.60 5.68
CA GLU A 59 0.24 3.59 5.36
C GLU A 59 1.65 4.20 5.35
N LEU A 60 1.84 5.39 4.77
CA LEU A 60 3.11 6.11 4.84
C LEU A 60 3.57 6.39 6.28
N GLN A 61 2.66 6.79 7.16
CA GLN A 61 2.97 7.01 8.57
C GLN A 61 3.33 5.71 9.29
N ARG A 62 2.71 4.59 8.89
CA ARG A 62 2.96 3.27 9.46
C ARG A 62 4.28 2.68 8.99
N ASP A 63 4.60 2.83 7.71
CA ASP A 63 5.82 2.31 7.10
C ASP A 63 7.08 2.97 7.68
N GLY A 64 7.05 4.29 7.86
CA GLY A 64 8.11 5.06 8.50
C GLY A 64 9.35 5.31 7.63
N THR A 65 9.42 4.78 6.42
CA THR A 65 10.50 5.06 5.46
C THR A 65 10.56 6.53 5.11
N PHE A 66 9.38 7.14 4.93
CA PHE A 66 9.22 8.56 4.65
C PHE A 66 8.41 9.25 5.74
N ARG A 67 8.64 10.54 5.93
CA ARG A 67 7.74 11.37 6.73
C ARG A 67 6.60 11.89 5.85
N LEU A 68 5.38 11.83 6.36
CA LEU A 68 4.25 12.46 5.68
C LEU A 68 4.36 13.99 5.79
N ALA A 69 4.41 14.67 4.65
CA ALA A 69 4.30 16.12 4.59
C ALA A 69 2.85 16.55 4.86
N THR A 70 2.65 17.32 5.92
CA THR A 70 1.33 17.87 6.30
C THR A 70 1.02 19.19 5.58
N ARG A 71 2.03 19.79 4.96
CA ARG A 71 1.95 21.00 4.12
C ARG A 71 2.35 20.64 2.69
N GLU A 72 2.08 21.52 1.75
CA GLU A 72 2.41 21.34 0.33
C GLU A 72 3.92 21.51 0.02
N THR A 73 4.78 20.98 0.88
CA THR A 73 6.24 21.13 0.83
C THR A 73 6.99 19.81 0.85
N GLY A 74 6.32 18.68 0.51
CA GLY A 74 7.00 17.39 0.48
C GLY A 74 8.10 17.31 -0.58
N ASP A 75 9.21 16.63 -0.25
CA ASP A 75 10.34 16.38 -1.18
C ASP A 75 9.88 15.52 -2.37
N VAL A 76 9.00 14.57 -2.12
CA VAL A 76 8.34 13.75 -3.13
C VAL A 76 6.85 14.06 -3.14
N VAL A 77 6.30 14.24 -4.33
CA VAL A 77 4.86 14.47 -4.54
C VAL A 77 4.26 13.25 -5.22
N VAL A 78 3.26 12.67 -4.59
CA VAL A 78 2.50 11.53 -5.13
C VAL A 78 1.14 12.02 -5.57
N ASN A 79 0.86 11.85 -6.86
CA ASN A 79 -0.44 12.09 -7.49
C ASN A 79 -1.02 10.76 -7.93
N GLY A 80 -2.32 10.61 -7.85
CA GLY A 80 -3.00 9.41 -8.31
C GLY A 80 -4.36 9.71 -8.93
N THR A 81 -4.70 8.94 -9.95
CA THR A 81 -6.02 8.94 -10.58
C THR A 81 -6.59 7.54 -10.51
N LEU A 82 -7.71 7.37 -9.84
CA LEU A 82 -8.47 6.11 -9.79
C LEU A 82 -9.16 5.96 -11.13
N THR A 83 -8.70 4.98 -11.92
CA THR A 83 -9.13 4.84 -13.33
C THR A 83 -10.17 3.75 -13.51
N LYS A 84 -10.17 2.72 -12.65
CA LYS A 84 -11.02 1.55 -12.85
C LYS A 84 -11.43 0.92 -11.52
N TYR A 85 -12.71 0.65 -11.36
CA TYR A 85 -13.30 -0.15 -10.29
C TYR A 85 -14.11 -1.25 -10.92
N GLU A 86 -13.76 -2.51 -10.68
CA GLU A 86 -14.41 -3.67 -11.29
C GLU A 86 -14.77 -4.71 -10.24
N ARG A 87 -15.87 -5.40 -10.53
CA ARG A 87 -16.28 -6.59 -9.82
C ARG A 87 -16.33 -7.75 -10.82
N ARG A 88 -15.67 -8.85 -10.50
CA ARG A 88 -15.65 -10.07 -11.29
C ARG A 88 -16.10 -11.24 -10.43
N GLU A 89 -17.05 -11.99 -10.94
CA GLU A 89 -17.49 -13.26 -10.36
C GLU A 89 -16.37 -14.29 -10.42
N ILE A 90 -16.17 -15.04 -9.34
CA ILE A 90 -15.14 -16.11 -9.27
C ILE A 90 -15.70 -17.45 -8.83
N SER A 91 -16.84 -17.50 -8.18
CA SER A 91 -17.54 -18.75 -7.88
C SER A 91 -19.05 -18.60 -7.95
N LEU A 92 -19.72 -19.71 -8.28
CA LEU A 92 -21.16 -19.83 -8.31
C LEU A 92 -21.62 -20.71 -7.15
N VAL A 93 -22.90 -20.60 -6.78
CA VAL A 93 -23.51 -21.52 -5.79
C VAL A 93 -23.62 -22.90 -6.43
N SER A 94 -23.27 -23.96 -5.68
CA SER A 94 -23.20 -25.35 -6.22
C SER A 94 -24.48 -25.85 -6.87
N ASP A 95 -25.64 -25.41 -6.36
CA ASP A 95 -26.95 -25.85 -6.84
C ASP A 95 -27.64 -24.83 -7.76
N ASP A 96 -27.03 -23.64 -7.94
CA ASP A 96 -27.52 -22.56 -8.79
C ASP A 96 -26.34 -21.89 -9.52
N VAL A 97 -26.09 -22.32 -10.74
CA VAL A 97 -25.03 -21.81 -11.61
C VAL A 97 -25.23 -20.36 -12.08
N THR A 98 -26.36 -19.76 -11.76
CA THR A 98 -26.67 -18.36 -12.09
C THR A 98 -26.42 -17.40 -10.94
N THR A 99 -26.29 -17.90 -9.69
CA THR A 99 -26.06 -17.08 -8.52
C THR A 99 -24.59 -17.09 -8.14
N ALA A 100 -23.95 -15.94 -8.25
CA ALA A 100 -22.57 -15.76 -7.82
C ALA A 100 -22.47 -15.81 -6.27
N ARG A 101 -21.46 -16.53 -5.78
CA ARG A 101 -21.17 -16.70 -4.36
C ARG A 101 -20.05 -15.79 -3.89
N ASP A 102 -19.01 -15.68 -4.70
CA ASP A 102 -17.83 -14.90 -4.37
C ASP A 102 -17.46 -13.98 -5.55
N TYR A 103 -17.08 -12.76 -5.22
CA TYR A 103 -16.60 -11.78 -6.19
C TYR A 103 -15.18 -11.35 -5.85
N ASN A 104 -14.36 -11.16 -6.87
CA ASN A 104 -13.13 -10.41 -6.78
C ASN A 104 -13.41 -8.97 -7.17
N VAL A 105 -13.19 -8.04 -6.25
CA VAL A 105 -13.30 -6.61 -6.52
C VAL A 105 -11.90 -6.06 -6.70
N SER A 106 -11.69 -5.28 -7.76
CA SER A 106 -10.40 -4.65 -8.05
C SER A 106 -10.53 -3.14 -8.20
N LEU A 107 -9.50 -2.44 -7.75
CA LEU A 107 -9.35 -1.00 -7.92
C LEU A 107 -7.99 -0.73 -8.57
N THR A 108 -8.01 -0.05 -9.72
CA THR A 108 -6.80 0.39 -10.42
C THR A 108 -6.67 1.90 -10.31
N ALA A 109 -5.47 2.34 -9.92
CA ALA A 109 -5.05 3.72 -9.95
C ALA A 109 -3.84 3.89 -10.85
N HIS A 110 -3.78 4.94 -11.63
CA HIS A 110 -2.56 5.43 -12.26
C HIS A 110 -1.87 6.36 -11.27
N VAL A 111 -0.65 6.01 -10.86
CA VAL A 111 0.08 6.72 -9.81
C VAL A 111 1.39 7.25 -10.34
N VAL A 112 1.63 8.53 -10.08
CA VAL A 112 2.85 9.23 -10.44
C VAL A 112 3.51 9.76 -9.17
N ALA A 113 4.75 9.37 -8.92
CA ALA A 113 5.59 9.96 -7.89
C ALA A 113 6.70 10.77 -8.54
N ARG A 114 6.88 12.00 -8.07
CA ARG A 114 7.86 12.94 -8.61
C ARG A 114 8.63 13.64 -7.50
N GLU A 115 9.93 13.72 -7.64
CA GLU A 115 10.77 14.53 -6.77
C GLU A 115 10.57 16.03 -7.08
N ARG A 116 10.23 16.81 -6.04
CA ARG A 116 9.87 18.22 -6.21
C ARG A 116 11.05 19.07 -6.67
N GLY A 117 12.23 18.87 -6.09
CA GLY A 117 13.40 19.72 -6.35
C GLY A 117 13.95 19.59 -7.76
N THR A 118 14.00 18.37 -8.28
CA THR A 118 14.58 18.07 -9.60
C THR A 118 13.53 17.89 -10.70
N GLY A 119 12.27 17.65 -10.32
CA GLY A 119 11.22 17.27 -11.25
C GLY A 119 11.32 15.83 -11.76
N LYS A 120 12.31 15.05 -11.29
CA LYS A 120 12.51 13.66 -11.68
C LYS A 120 11.29 12.82 -11.35
N VAL A 121 10.78 12.08 -12.33
CA VAL A 121 9.74 11.07 -12.12
C VAL A 121 10.39 9.85 -11.51
N LEU A 122 9.93 9.46 -10.33
CA LEU A 122 10.43 8.29 -9.61
C LEU A 122 9.74 7.03 -10.14
N PHE A 123 8.43 7.08 -10.27
CA PHE A 123 7.66 6.10 -11.03
C PHE A 123 6.38 6.73 -11.60
N ASP A 124 5.87 6.10 -12.66
CA ASP A 124 4.67 6.51 -13.38
C ASP A 124 4.04 5.24 -13.95
N GLN A 125 3.08 4.65 -13.21
CA GLN A 125 2.53 3.36 -13.60
C GLN A 125 1.16 3.08 -12.98
N PRO A 126 0.38 2.16 -13.59
CA PRO A 126 -0.85 1.66 -12.97
C PRO A 126 -0.53 0.72 -11.81
N VAL A 127 -1.28 0.87 -10.72
CA VAL A 127 -1.24 0.00 -9.54
C VAL A 127 -2.64 -0.53 -9.31
N THR A 128 -2.78 -1.85 -9.17
CA THR A 128 -4.08 -2.50 -8.95
C THR A 128 -4.09 -3.21 -7.60
N SER A 129 -5.15 -2.97 -6.83
CA SER A 129 -5.46 -3.68 -5.59
C SER A 129 -6.65 -4.61 -5.77
N TYR A 130 -6.74 -5.62 -4.90
CA TYR A 130 -7.78 -6.64 -4.96
C TYR A 130 -8.38 -6.89 -3.57
N SER A 131 -9.67 -7.23 -3.55
CA SER A 131 -10.36 -7.72 -2.36
C SER A 131 -11.37 -8.78 -2.76
N LEU A 132 -11.37 -9.88 -2.00
CA LEU A 132 -12.37 -10.91 -2.15
C LEU A 132 -13.59 -10.55 -1.28
N ILE A 133 -14.77 -10.59 -1.87
CA ILE A 133 -16.03 -10.43 -1.15
C ILE A 133 -16.92 -11.65 -1.35
N ARG A 134 -17.47 -12.15 -0.26
CA ARG A 134 -18.50 -13.19 -0.29
C ARG A 134 -19.87 -12.55 -0.30
N VAL A 135 -20.72 -12.98 -1.21
CA VAL A 135 -22.09 -12.48 -1.28
C VAL A 135 -22.86 -12.86 -0.02
N SER A 136 -23.34 -11.85 0.66
CA SER A 136 -24.35 -11.90 1.71
C SER A 136 -25.69 -11.47 1.12
N PRO A 137 -26.82 -11.70 1.78
CA PRO A 137 -28.11 -11.19 1.32
C PRO A 137 -28.16 -9.69 1.02
N ASP A 138 -27.22 -8.92 1.60
CA ASP A 138 -27.01 -7.50 1.32
C ASP A 138 -25.66 -7.26 0.63
N LEU A 139 -25.63 -7.43 -0.70
CA LEU A 139 -24.44 -7.21 -1.52
C LEU A 139 -23.91 -5.77 -1.40
N THR A 140 -24.80 -4.79 -1.35
CA THR A 140 -24.43 -3.37 -1.26
C THR A 140 -23.62 -3.08 0.01
N ASN A 141 -24.00 -3.68 1.13
CA ASN A 141 -23.31 -3.52 2.40
C ASN A 141 -21.95 -4.23 2.37
N THR A 142 -21.89 -5.40 1.76
CA THR A 142 -20.65 -6.18 1.59
C THR A 142 -19.64 -5.44 0.70
N GLU A 143 -20.08 -4.83 -0.39
CA GLU A 143 -19.24 -3.98 -1.24
C GLU A 143 -18.69 -2.77 -0.48
N ARG A 144 -19.52 -2.09 0.30
CA ARG A 144 -19.06 -0.95 1.13
C ARG A 144 -17.97 -1.33 2.11
N GLN A 145 -18.00 -2.56 2.64
CA GLN A 145 -16.95 -3.08 3.53
C GLN A 145 -15.66 -3.39 2.77
N ALA A 146 -15.71 -3.69 1.47
CA ALA A 146 -14.55 -3.95 0.65
C ALA A 146 -13.75 -2.67 0.30
N LEU A 147 -14.40 -1.50 0.23
CA LEU A 147 -13.73 -0.25 -0.18
C LEU A 147 -12.51 0.10 0.70
N PRO A 148 -12.58 0.08 2.04
CA PRO A 148 -11.41 0.37 2.87
C PRO A 148 -10.31 -0.70 2.74
N LEU A 149 -10.65 -1.95 2.44
CA LEU A 149 -9.67 -3.01 2.20
C LEU A 149 -8.92 -2.78 0.89
N LEU A 150 -9.63 -2.45 -0.19
CA LEU A 150 -9.03 -2.08 -1.48
C LEU A 150 -8.13 -0.85 -1.35
N ALA A 151 -8.61 0.19 -0.65
CA ALA A 151 -7.83 1.39 -0.40
C ALA A 151 -6.55 1.11 0.38
N THR A 152 -6.61 0.23 1.39
CA THR A 152 -5.46 -0.16 2.19
C THR A 152 -4.46 -1.00 1.39
N ASP A 153 -4.93 -1.96 0.56
CA ASP A 153 -4.05 -2.76 -0.29
C ASP A 153 -3.38 -1.88 -1.37
N LEU A 154 -4.13 -0.95 -1.98
CA LEU A 154 -3.57 0.01 -2.93
C LEU A 154 -2.48 0.87 -2.26
N ALA A 155 -2.77 1.41 -1.09
CA ALA A 155 -1.84 2.24 -0.33
C ALA A 155 -0.54 1.48 0.00
N ARG A 156 -0.64 0.23 0.45
CA ARG A 156 0.52 -0.63 0.75
C ARG A 156 1.38 -0.85 -0.49
N ARG A 157 0.77 -1.15 -1.64
CA ARG A 157 1.50 -1.37 -2.90
C ARG A 157 2.22 -0.11 -3.37
N VAL A 158 1.57 1.05 -3.30
CA VAL A 158 2.19 2.33 -3.68
C VAL A 158 3.31 2.70 -2.71
N THR A 159 3.11 2.50 -1.40
CA THR A 159 4.16 2.76 -0.40
C THR A 159 5.36 1.85 -0.59
N ALA A 160 5.15 0.56 -0.91
CA ALA A 160 6.24 -0.35 -1.24
C ALA A 160 7.04 0.12 -2.45
N LEU A 161 6.38 0.56 -3.54
CA LEU A 161 7.06 1.13 -4.71
C LEU A 161 7.91 2.36 -4.37
N LEU A 162 7.44 3.20 -3.44
CA LEU A 162 8.21 4.34 -2.95
C LEU A 162 9.43 3.90 -2.12
N ALA A 163 9.23 2.90 -1.24
CA ALA A 163 10.25 2.44 -0.31
C ALA A 163 11.35 1.62 -0.99
N ASP A 164 11.01 0.82 -2.01
CA ASP A 164 11.95 -0.04 -2.72
C ASP A 164 13.00 0.74 -3.50
N GLY A 165 12.72 1.99 -3.84
CA GLY A 165 13.71 2.92 -4.41
C GLY A 165 14.40 2.44 -5.69
N SER A 166 13.79 1.50 -6.41
CA SER A 166 14.32 0.93 -7.66
C SER A 166 14.13 1.86 -8.88
N TRP A 167 13.99 3.13 -8.64
CA TRP A 167 13.74 4.21 -9.61
C TRP A 167 14.90 5.19 -9.78
#